data_aef3a85a3e58e2057349e4c10da0eef0
#
_entry.id   aef3a85a3e58e2057349e4c10da0eef0
#
_cell.length_a   1.000
_cell.length_b   1.000
_cell.length_c   1.000
_cell.angle_alpha   90.00
_cell.angle_beta   90.00
_cell.angle_gamma   90.00
#
_symmetry.space_group_name_H-M   'P 1'
#
loop_
_entity.id
_entity.type
_entity.pdbx_description
1 polymer ?
#
loop_
_entity_poly.entity_id
_entity_poly.type
_entity_poly.pdbx_seq_one_letter_code
_entity_poly.pdbx_strand_id
1 'polypeptide(L)'
;MFWNYRIFLLMAVGVTLFFTACSEDDAPEVHGASIKLNVKLAKEFEKAKNQKVAVTLRNTSTREETVVETTLNKDTVLANLPVDMYDVIAAYTLSTEEIKALTGREADGDIAFSAAATGIQLSPGKETGIDLELTAGGTDDFVFKTIYYAGSDNKKAAGEDDCFIEIYNNTNRTLYADSLCIALTTMNRYGLRNNGKWHEYAQPQKFYFTPKGTYDWSKAEGMADPEGANDKYVYGNIVLMVPGNGKTYPIKPGQSFIIAPFALNFKEPYTTVNGKEVKPEWPDSTLNLSNAEFDVVYPGNEELDNKNADNMVILHKGNNRYMRLSRNGKEGYVLFRHPNPSQLPLYLRPYRDMKYADPSQFMQIPVAGIIDAVEVINPNADGYVSPKAFPKQLDASYAYSKPDYSFRCISRKVSRVNEGRRILQDLNNSALDFVQMIPNPKAFAPSK
;
A
#
# COMPACT_ATOMS: atom_id res chain seq x y z
N MET A 1 -47.54 33.56 15.69
CA MET A 1 -47.64 34.91 16.28
C MET A 1 -46.22 35.35 16.61
N PHE A 2 -45.77 36.44 15.88
CA PHE A 2 -44.53 37.28 16.06
C PHE A 2 -43.15 36.55 16.13
N TRP A 3 -42.36 36.44 15.11
CA TRP A 3 -41.53 37.35 14.32
C TRP A 3 -40.77 38.43 15.13
N ASN A 4 -39.41 38.30 15.18
CA ASN A 4 -38.52 39.46 15.36
C ASN A 4 -37.12 39.14 14.76
N TYR A 5 -36.84 39.81 13.64
CA TYR A 5 -35.53 40.04 13.05
C TYR A 5 -34.74 41.02 13.94
N ARG A 6 -33.42 40.73 14.15
CA ARG A 6 -32.47 41.77 14.58
C ARG A 6 -31.34 41.87 13.56
N ILE A 7 -31.41 42.96 12.84
CA ILE A 7 -30.39 43.55 11.99
C ILE A 7 -29.24 44.02 12.90
N PHE A 8 -28.00 43.59 12.64
CA PHE A 8 -26.82 44.23 13.20
C PHE A 8 -26.15 45.13 12.17
N LEU A 9 -26.10 46.39 12.51
CA LEU A 9 -25.57 47.53 11.78
C LEU A 9 -24.02 47.48 11.82
N LEU A 10 -23.38 47.58 10.68
CA LEU A 10 -21.93 47.79 10.54
C LEU A 10 -21.59 49.24 10.87
N MET A 11 -20.82 49.47 11.93
CA MET A 11 -20.10 50.73 12.13
C MET A 11 -18.70 50.62 11.55
N ALA A 12 -18.45 51.30 10.45
CA ALA A 12 -17.10 51.52 9.93
C ALA A 12 -16.47 52.67 10.73
N VAL A 13 -15.43 52.35 11.49
CA VAL A 13 -14.55 53.38 12.09
C VAL A 13 -13.30 53.45 11.20
N GLY A 14 -13.20 54.53 10.44
CA GLY A 14 -12.01 54.88 9.68
C GLY A 14 -10.89 55.33 10.60
N VAL A 15 -9.81 54.60 10.63
CA VAL A 15 -8.52 55.04 11.17
C VAL A 15 -7.58 55.25 10.02
N THR A 16 -7.37 56.51 9.66
CA THR A 16 -6.32 56.96 8.74
C THR A 16 -4.99 56.92 9.49
N LEU A 17 -4.18 55.90 9.24
CA LEU A 17 -2.77 55.87 9.63
C LEU A 17 -1.90 56.32 8.45
N PHE A 18 -1.21 57.43 8.63
CA PHE A 18 -0.14 57.89 7.79
C PHE A 18 1.03 56.92 7.88
N PHE A 19 1.28 56.12 6.85
CA PHE A 19 2.54 55.43 6.70
C PHE A 19 3.53 56.34 5.95
N THR A 20 4.55 56.76 6.66
CA THR A 20 5.78 57.29 6.07
C THR A 20 6.44 56.19 5.29
N ALA A 21 6.77 56.50 4.03
CA ALA A 21 7.53 55.63 3.17
C ALA A 21 8.92 55.33 3.78
N CYS A 22 9.17 54.03 4.00
CA CYS A 22 10.54 53.49 4.08
C CYS A 22 10.66 52.40 3.00
N SER A 23 11.62 52.62 2.13
CA SER A 23 12.34 51.68 1.23
C SER A 23 11.65 50.40 0.85
N GLU A 24 11.48 50.21 -0.45
CA GLU A 24 11.29 48.92 -1.11
C GLU A 24 12.38 47.93 -0.66
N ASP A 25 12.09 47.14 0.38
CA ASP A 25 12.74 45.85 0.54
C ASP A 25 11.95 44.90 -0.38
N ASP A 26 12.59 44.51 -1.48
CA ASP A 26 12.13 43.42 -2.33
C ASP A 26 11.93 42.18 -1.46
N ALA A 27 10.69 41.92 -1.00
CA ALA A 27 10.34 40.63 -0.46
C ALA A 27 10.66 39.62 -1.58
N PRO A 28 11.46 38.57 -1.32
CA PRO A 28 11.81 37.63 -2.37
C PRO A 28 10.51 37.05 -2.94
N GLU A 29 10.30 37.26 -4.25
CA GLU A 29 9.20 36.60 -4.96
C GLU A 29 9.30 35.12 -4.66
N VAL A 30 8.33 34.57 -3.95
CA VAL A 30 8.22 33.13 -3.71
C VAL A 30 7.84 32.52 -5.05
N HIS A 31 8.82 32.24 -5.89
CA HIS A 31 8.61 31.52 -7.14
C HIS A 31 8.03 30.14 -6.83
N GLY A 32 6.76 29.91 -7.15
CA GLY A 32 6.13 28.60 -7.11
C GLY A 32 6.93 27.61 -7.96
N ALA A 33 6.81 26.34 -7.66
CA ALA A 33 7.34 25.27 -8.50
C ALA A 33 6.36 24.92 -9.61
N SER A 34 6.83 24.22 -10.65
CA SER A 34 5.96 23.70 -11.71
C SER A 34 6.26 22.25 -12.04
N ILE A 35 5.23 21.54 -12.52
CA ILE A 35 5.32 20.18 -13.05
C ILE A 35 4.96 20.23 -14.54
N LYS A 36 5.84 19.71 -15.37
CA LYS A 36 5.54 19.38 -16.77
C LYS A 36 5.16 17.90 -16.84
N LEU A 37 3.88 17.61 -17.03
CA LEU A 37 3.31 16.27 -16.99
C LEU A 37 2.99 15.78 -18.38
N ASN A 38 3.42 14.55 -18.71
CA ASN A 38 3.01 13.81 -19.89
C ASN A 38 2.45 12.45 -19.48
N VAL A 39 1.21 12.15 -19.88
CA VAL A 39 0.53 10.89 -19.56
C VAL A 39 0.27 10.12 -20.85
N LYS A 40 0.73 8.87 -20.90
CA LYS A 40 0.63 7.98 -22.07
C LYS A 40 -0.05 6.67 -21.67
N LEU A 41 -0.79 6.06 -22.60
CA LEU A 41 -1.22 4.67 -22.50
C LEU A 41 -0.11 3.73 -22.97
N ALA A 42 -0.12 2.51 -22.43
CA ALA A 42 0.72 1.44 -22.94
C ALA A 42 0.54 1.26 -24.47
N LYS A 43 1.61 0.84 -25.14
CA LYS A 43 1.75 0.85 -26.60
C LYS A 43 0.58 0.22 -27.36
N GLU A 44 -0.05 -0.81 -26.83
CA GLU A 44 -1.18 -1.50 -27.44
C GLU A 44 -2.44 -0.62 -27.54
N PHE A 45 -2.57 0.41 -26.68
CA PHE A 45 -3.68 1.38 -26.64
C PHE A 45 -3.27 2.77 -27.10
N GLU A 46 -2.12 2.92 -27.73
CA GLU A 46 -1.53 4.20 -28.18
C GLU A 46 -2.44 5.00 -29.13
N LYS A 47 -3.40 4.33 -29.77
CA LYS A 47 -4.39 4.94 -30.67
C LYS A 47 -5.47 5.74 -29.91
N ALA A 48 -5.64 5.56 -28.61
CA ALA A 48 -6.52 6.38 -27.79
C ALA A 48 -5.92 7.79 -27.63
N LYS A 49 -6.22 8.69 -28.59
CA LYS A 49 -5.71 10.07 -28.59
C LYS A 49 -6.76 11.03 -28.05
N ASN A 50 -6.27 12.12 -27.45
CA ASN A 50 -7.08 13.25 -26.99
C ASN A 50 -8.13 12.93 -25.92
N GLN A 51 -7.96 11.82 -25.19
CA GLN A 51 -8.81 11.48 -24.06
C GLN A 51 -8.34 12.24 -22.81
N LYS A 52 -9.30 12.66 -21.99
CA LYS A 52 -9.04 13.32 -20.73
C LYS A 52 -8.70 12.30 -19.66
N VAL A 53 -7.68 12.62 -18.86
CA VAL A 53 -7.18 11.78 -17.77
C VAL A 53 -7.18 12.57 -16.49
N ALA A 54 -7.75 11.99 -15.43
CA ALA A 54 -7.65 12.54 -14.09
C ALA A 54 -6.26 12.26 -13.50
N VAL A 55 -5.62 13.30 -12.99
CA VAL A 55 -4.34 13.21 -12.29
C VAL A 55 -4.48 13.81 -10.90
N THR A 56 -4.20 13.03 -9.89
CA THR A 56 -4.18 13.45 -8.49
C THR A 56 -2.77 13.82 -8.09
N LEU A 57 -2.59 15.05 -7.64
CA LEU A 57 -1.39 15.52 -6.95
C LEU A 57 -1.65 15.40 -5.45
N ARG A 58 -0.91 14.55 -4.78
CA ARG A 58 -0.98 14.39 -3.32
C ARG A 58 0.27 14.97 -2.69
N ASN A 59 0.11 16.02 -1.89
CA ASN A 59 1.19 16.53 -1.06
C ASN A 59 1.51 15.50 0.04
N THR A 60 2.77 15.06 0.15
CA THR A 60 3.13 14.00 1.10
C THR A 60 3.22 14.50 2.54
N SER A 61 3.42 15.80 2.75
CA SER A 61 3.50 16.43 4.07
C SER A 61 2.13 16.76 4.65
N THR A 62 1.27 17.44 3.87
CA THR A 62 -0.06 17.90 4.32
C THR A 62 -1.17 16.87 4.09
N ARG A 63 -0.96 15.92 3.17
CA ARG A 63 -1.95 14.94 2.68
C ARG A 63 -3.06 15.55 1.84
N GLU A 64 -2.96 16.81 1.49
CA GLU A 64 -3.91 17.45 0.59
C GLU A 64 -3.80 16.83 -0.80
N GLU A 65 -4.93 16.59 -1.41
CA GLU A 65 -5.06 16.07 -2.76
C GLU A 65 -5.70 17.12 -3.66
N THR A 66 -5.05 17.39 -4.78
CA THR A 66 -5.59 18.23 -5.85
C THR A 66 -5.75 17.37 -7.10
N VAL A 67 -6.96 17.33 -7.64
CA VAL A 67 -7.24 16.61 -8.90
C VAL A 67 -7.21 17.60 -10.04
N VAL A 68 -6.40 17.30 -11.05
CA VAL A 68 -6.28 18.06 -12.29
C VAL A 68 -6.63 17.15 -13.47
N GLU A 69 -7.11 17.75 -14.55
CA GLU A 69 -7.40 17.04 -15.78
C GLU A 69 -6.31 17.32 -16.81
N THR A 70 -5.78 16.30 -17.43
CA THR A 70 -4.83 16.39 -18.55
C THR A 70 -5.35 15.62 -19.76
N THR A 71 -4.65 15.71 -20.87
CA THR A 71 -4.99 14.98 -22.09
C THR A 71 -3.88 13.98 -22.40
N LEU A 72 -4.26 12.74 -22.75
CA LEU A 72 -3.32 11.70 -23.16
C LEU A 72 -2.39 12.18 -24.29
N ASN A 73 -1.11 11.84 -24.17
CA ASN A 73 -0.08 12.11 -25.16
C ASN A 73 0.15 13.63 -25.42
N LYS A 74 -0.24 14.49 -24.46
CA LYS A 74 -0.04 15.93 -24.54
C LYS A 74 0.62 16.44 -23.26
N ASP A 75 1.68 17.25 -23.43
CA ASP A 75 2.32 17.93 -22.31
C ASP A 75 1.36 18.91 -21.63
N THR A 76 1.26 18.86 -20.33
CA THR A 76 0.47 19.77 -19.50
C THR A 76 1.38 20.36 -18.42
N VAL A 77 1.39 21.70 -18.31
CA VAL A 77 2.17 22.38 -17.27
C VAL A 77 1.25 22.80 -16.14
N LEU A 78 1.58 22.36 -14.93
CA LEU A 78 0.94 22.74 -13.68
C LEU A 78 1.88 23.71 -12.97
N ALA A 79 1.50 24.97 -12.93
CA ALA A 79 2.32 26.06 -12.38
C ALA A 79 1.87 26.47 -10.97
N ASN A 80 2.74 27.22 -10.30
CA ASN A 80 2.47 27.81 -8.97
C ASN A 80 2.14 26.80 -7.87
N LEU A 81 2.75 25.61 -7.95
CA LEU A 81 2.62 24.60 -6.92
C LEU A 81 3.46 24.97 -5.69
N PRO A 82 2.98 24.73 -4.47
CA PRO A 82 3.81 24.84 -3.27
C PRO A 82 5.06 23.97 -3.37
N VAL A 83 6.17 24.51 -2.86
CA VAL A 83 7.45 23.79 -2.82
C VAL A 83 7.38 22.74 -1.72
N ASP A 84 7.19 21.48 -2.11
CA ASP A 84 7.09 20.34 -1.21
C ASP A 84 7.33 19.05 -2.00
N MET A 85 7.11 17.91 -1.37
CA MET A 85 7.16 16.59 -2.00
C MET A 85 5.76 16.12 -2.37
N TYR A 86 5.62 15.57 -3.58
CA TYR A 86 4.34 15.11 -4.12
C TYR A 86 4.38 13.68 -4.64
N ASP A 87 3.26 12.99 -4.49
CA ASP A 87 2.91 11.83 -5.31
C ASP A 87 1.99 12.31 -6.43
N VAL A 88 2.30 11.91 -7.66
CA VAL A 88 1.52 12.23 -8.87
C VAL A 88 0.93 10.94 -9.41
N ILE A 89 -0.38 10.83 -9.39
CA ILE A 89 -1.11 9.58 -9.66
C ILE A 89 -2.12 9.82 -10.77
N ALA A 90 -2.00 9.09 -11.88
CA ALA A 90 -2.93 9.13 -13.00
C ALA A 90 -3.82 7.89 -13.04
N ALA A 91 -5.10 8.09 -13.37
CA ALA A 91 -6.06 7.01 -13.58
C ALA A 91 -6.90 7.28 -14.81
N TYR A 92 -7.16 6.22 -15.57
CA TYR A 92 -7.97 6.26 -16.79
C TYR A 92 -8.72 4.95 -16.97
N THR A 93 -9.94 5.01 -17.49
CA THR A 93 -10.73 3.80 -17.79
C THR A 93 -11.18 3.83 -19.25
N LEU A 94 -10.93 2.76 -19.98
CA LEU A 94 -11.51 2.51 -21.28
C LEU A 94 -12.79 1.68 -21.14
N SER A 95 -13.89 2.16 -21.68
CA SER A 95 -15.12 1.37 -21.76
C SER A 95 -14.99 0.21 -22.76
N THR A 96 -15.88 -0.77 -22.63
CA THR A 96 -15.94 -1.90 -23.57
C THR A 96 -16.11 -1.44 -25.02
N GLU A 97 -16.89 -0.38 -25.26
CA GLU A 97 -17.10 0.22 -26.59
C GLU A 97 -15.81 0.86 -27.13
N GLU A 98 -15.09 1.59 -26.29
CA GLU A 98 -13.82 2.22 -26.66
C GLU A 98 -12.74 1.15 -26.95
N ILE A 99 -12.67 0.09 -26.15
CA ILE A 99 -11.75 -1.03 -26.38
C ILE A 99 -12.04 -1.68 -27.72
N LYS A 100 -13.31 -1.98 -28.01
CA LYS A 100 -13.72 -2.56 -29.30
C LYS A 100 -13.37 -1.63 -30.48
N ALA A 101 -13.60 -0.33 -30.33
CA ALA A 101 -13.24 0.66 -31.34
C ALA A 101 -11.74 0.76 -31.59
N LEU A 102 -10.91 0.63 -30.54
CA LEU A 102 -9.46 0.75 -30.61
C LEU A 102 -8.75 -0.52 -31.08
N THR A 103 -9.24 -1.69 -30.66
CA THR A 103 -8.53 -2.96 -30.84
C THR A 103 -9.26 -3.91 -31.82
N GLY A 104 -10.54 -3.68 -32.08
CA GLY A 104 -11.42 -4.61 -32.84
C GLY A 104 -11.84 -5.85 -32.04
N ARG A 105 -11.48 -5.94 -30.76
CA ARG A 105 -11.80 -7.07 -29.87
C ARG A 105 -12.89 -6.71 -28.88
N GLU A 106 -13.74 -7.67 -28.56
CA GLU A 106 -14.69 -7.53 -27.46
C GLU A 106 -13.95 -7.77 -26.13
N ALA A 107 -14.23 -6.93 -25.14
CA ALA A 107 -13.73 -7.07 -23.80
C ALA A 107 -14.86 -7.48 -22.84
N ASP A 108 -14.56 -8.29 -21.84
CA ASP A 108 -15.51 -8.74 -20.82
C ASP A 108 -15.89 -7.64 -19.80
N GLY A 109 -15.42 -6.43 -20.02
CA GLY A 109 -15.69 -5.25 -19.18
C GLY A 109 -14.73 -4.11 -19.47
N ASP A 110 -14.95 -2.98 -18.81
CA ASP A 110 -14.08 -1.82 -18.89
C ASP A 110 -12.69 -2.17 -18.37
N ILE A 111 -11.66 -1.61 -19.02
CA ILE A 111 -10.27 -1.77 -18.57
C ILE A 111 -9.83 -0.47 -17.89
N ALA A 112 -9.43 -0.59 -16.63
CA ALA A 112 -8.88 0.50 -15.87
C ALA A 112 -7.34 0.50 -15.93
N PHE A 113 -6.78 1.68 -16.10
CA PHE A 113 -5.35 1.92 -16.22
C PHE A 113 -4.90 2.87 -15.14
N SER A 114 -3.70 2.69 -14.65
CA SER A 114 -3.09 3.61 -13.71
C SER A 114 -1.59 3.77 -13.93
N ALA A 115 -1.05 4.88 -13.41
CA ALA A 115 0.37 5.11 -13.25
C ALA A 115 0.61 6.02 -12.05
N ALA A 116 1.81 5.97 -11.47
CA ALA A 116 2.22 6.92 -10.45
C ALA A 116 3.72 7.25 -10.52
N ALA A 117 4.03 8.48 -10.08
CA ALA A 117 5.36 8.90 -9.71
C ALA A 117 5.31 9.39 -8.27
N THR A 118 6.04 8.75 -7.37
CA THR A 118 5.99 9.01 -5.93
C THR A 118 7.25 9.71 -5.44
N GLY A 119 7.11 10.53 -4.37
CA GLY A 119 8.23 11.21 -3.75
C GLY A 119 8.91 12.27 -4.64
N ILE A 120 8.12 12.97 -5.45
CA ILE A 120 8.62 14.01 -6.36
C ILE A 120 8.89 15.30 -5.58
N GLN A 121 10.15 15.63 -5.38
CA GLN A 121 10.56 16.88 -4.73
C GLN A 121 10.47 18.03 -5.71
N LEU A 122 9.64 19.02 -5.42
CA LEU A 122 9.57 20.27 -6.14
C LEU A 122 10.55 21.30 -5.55
N SER A 123 11.15 22.12 -6.41
CA SER A 123 12.10 23.17 -6.02
C SER A 123 11.62 24.54 -6.51
N PRO A 124 11.91 25.64 -5.78
CA PRO A 124 11.48 26.98 -6.16
C PRO A 124 11.93 27.36 -7.57
N GLY A 125 11.03 27.90 -8.38
CA GLY A 125 11.31 28.39 -9.72
C GLY A 125 11.75 27.31 -10.73
N LYS A 126 11.65 26.03 -10.38
CA LYS A 126 12.05 24.91 -11.24
C LYS A 126 10.84 24.19 -11.82
N GLU A 127 10.94 23.82 -13.12
CA GLU A 127 10.01 22.88 -13.75
C GLU A 127 10.55 21.46 -13.60
N THR A 128 9.70 20.56 -13.08
CA THR A 128 9.99 19.12 -12.92
C THR A 128 9.22 18.33 -13.97
N GLY A 129 9.92 17.63 -14.86
CA GLY A 129 9.32 16.76 -15.87
C GLY A 129 8.88 15.43 -15.26
N ILE A 130 7.64 15.01 -15.56
CA ILE A 130 7.07 13.73 -15.14
C ILE A 130 6.40 13.05 -16.32
N ASP A 131 6.91 11.87 -16.69
CA ASP A 131 6.30 10.98 -17.67
C ASP A 131 5.59 9.84 -16.94
N LEU A 132 4.29 9.67 -17.20
CA LEU A 132 3.47 8.57 -16.67
C LEU A 132 2.99 7.69 -17.80
N GLU A 133 3.38 6.42 -17.79
CA GLU A 133 2.86 5.40 -18.69
C GLU A 133 1.80 4.60 -17.96
N LEU A 134 0.54 4.74 -18.38
CA LEU A 134 -0.60 4.06 -17.81
C LEU A 134 -0.59 2.58 -18.21
N THR A 135 -0.62 1.70 -17.23
CA THR A 135 -0.68 0.25 -17.38
C THR A 135 -2.04 -0.28 -16.92
N ALA A 136 -2.54 -1.33 -17.61
CA ALA A 136 -3.79 -1.97 -17.22
C ALA A 136 -3.66 -2.66 -15.86
N GLY A 137 -4.70 -2.55 -15.03
CA GLY A 137 -4.84 -3.31 -13.80
C GLY A 137 -5.17 -4.79 -14.07
N GLY A 138 -4.97 -5.65 -13.07
CA GLY A 138 -5.32 -7.06 -13.11
C GLY A 138 -6.66 -7.33 -12.43
N THR A 139 -7.45 -8.31 -12.93
CA THR A 139 -8.74 -8.68 -12.31
C THR A 139 -8.98 -10.19 -12.24
N ASP A 140 -7.99 -11.00 -12.55
CA ASP A 140 -8.22 -12.40 -12.96
C ASP A 140 -7.80 -13.44 -11.91
N ASP A 141 -7.57 -13.07 -10.66
CA ASP A 141 -7.15 -13.99 -9.59
C ASP A 141 -7.62 -13.54 -8.20
N PHE A 142 -6.99 -14.05 -7.16
CA PHE A 142 -7.13 -13.58 -5.80
C PHE A 142 -6.52 -12.17 -5.63
N VAL A 143 -7.17 -11.36 -4.79
CA VAL A 143 -6.67 -10.04 -4.42
C VAL A 143 -6.71 -9.84 -2.90
N PHE A 144 -5.82 -9.01 -2.36
CA PHE A 144 -5.96 -8.53 -0.99
C PHE A 144 -7.22 -7.66 -0.87
N LYS A 145 -8.15 -8.07 -0.01
CA LYS A 145 -9.35 -7.28 0.27
C LYS A 145 -9.14 -6.33 1.43
N THR A 146 -8.64 -6.84 2.55
CA THR A 146 -8.40 -6.04 3.76
C THR A 146 -7.08 -6.44 4.39
N ILE A 147 -6.30 -5.45 4.78
CA ILE A 147 -5.09 -5.63 5.59
C ILE A 147 -5.23 -4.77 6.83
N TYR A 148 -5.43 -5.44 7.97
CA TYR A 148 -5.49 -4.80 9.27
C TYR A 148 -4.16 -5.00 10.00
N TYR A 149 -3.29 -4.01 9.90
CA TYR A 149 -1.92 -4.05 10.43
C TYR A 149 -1.70 -3.12 11.62
N ALA A 150 -2.54 -2.08 11.79
CA ALA A 150 -2.30 -1.05 12.80
C ALA A 150 -2.57 -1.52 14.23
N GLY A 151 -3.36 -2.57 14.41
CA GLY A 151 -3.73 -3.07 15.71
C GLY A 151 -4.72 -2.20 16.46
N SER A 152 -5.27 -2.73 17.53
CA SER A 152 -6.14 -2.05 18.47
C SER A 152 -5.33 -1.41 19.62
N ASP A 153 -5.96 -0.72 20.56
CA ASP A 153 -5.26 -0.10 21.69
C ASP A 153 -4.43 -1.13 22.47
N ASN A 154 -3.15 -0.83 22.69
CA ASN A 154 -2.20 -1.78 23.31
C ASN A 154 -2.28 -1.89 24.82
N LYS A 155 -3.13 -1.08 25.48
CA LYS A 155 -3.33 -1.13 26.94
C LYS A 155 -4.73 -1.62 27.29
N LYS A 156 -5.72 -1.30 26.47
CA LYS A 156 -7.15 -1.51 26.75
C LYS A 156 -7.83 -2.49 25.80
N ALA A 157 -7.16 -2.87 24.73
CA ALA A 157 -7.64 -3.81 23.74
C ALA A 157 -6.58 -4.88 23.45
N ALA A 158 -6.50 -5.43 22.24
CA ALA A 158 -5.63 -6.55 21.89
C ALA A 158 -4.23 -6.15 21.38
N GLY A 159 -3.97 -4.85 21.16
CA GLY A 159 -2.71 -4.43 20.58
C GLY A 159 -2.54 -4.91 19.14
N GLU A 160 -1.48 -5.65 18.86
CA GLU A 160 -1.15 -6.19 17.53
C GLU A 160 -1.74 -7.61 17.31
N ASP A 161 -2.28 -8.24 18.37
CA ASP A 161 -2.67 -9.65 18.31
C ASP A 161 -3.92 -9.86 17.45
N ASP A 162 -4.83 -8.87 17.34
CA ASP A 162 -6.07 -8.91 16.57
C ASP A 162 -5.92 -8.49 15.09
N CYS A 163 -4.70 -8.40 14.59
CA CYS A 163 -4.42 -8.12 13.17
C CYS A 163 -4.86 -9.28 12.25
N PHE A 164 -5.16 -8.97 10.99
CA PHE A 164 -5.50 -9.99 10.00
C PHE A 164 -5.26 -9.53 8.56
N ILE A 165 -5.18 -10.50 7.66
CA ILE A 165 -5.19 -10.33 6.20
C ILE A 165 -6.41 -11.04 5.65
N GLU A 166 -7.20 -10.38 4.80
CA GLU A 166 -8.34 -10.96 4.11
C GLU A 166 -8.08 -10.98 2.60
N ILE A 167 -8.23 -12.16 2.00
CA ILE A 167 -8.00 -12.43 0.58
C ILE A 167 -9.32 -12.77 -0.08
N TYR A 168 -9.57 -12.24 -1.27
CA TYR A 168 -10.85 -12.28 -1.97
C TYR A 168 -10.70 -12.89 -3.37
N ASN A 169 -11.64 -13.74 -3.75
CA ASN A 169 -11.77 -14.21 -5.13
C ASN A 169 -12.49 -13.15 -5.97
N ASN A 170 -11.72 -12.36 -6.72
CA ASN A 170 -12.24 -11.28 -7.55
C ASN A 170 -12.76 -11.76 -8.92
N THR A 171 -12.65 -13.05 -9.23
CA THR A 171 -13.05 -13.65 -10.51
C THR A 171 -14.51 -14.09 -10.54
N ASN A 172 -14.98 -14.52 -11.71
CA ASN A 172 -16.30 -15.11 -11.91
C ASN A 172 -16.32 -16.65 -11.83
N ARG A 173 -15.21 -17.28 -11.41
CA ARG A 173 -15.05 -18.72 -11.28
C ARG A 173 -14.57 -19.11 -9.89
N THR A 174 -14.82 -20.33 -9.47
CA THR A 174 -14.24 -20.86 -8.24
C THR A 174 -12.73 -21.00 -8.41
N LEU A 175 -11.99 -20.39 -7.50
CA LEU A 175 -10.54 -20.55 -7.36
C LEU A 175 -10.25 -21.46 -6.19
N TYR A 176 -9.11 -22.15 -6.22
CA TYR A 176 -8.62 -22.93 -5.08
C TYR A 176 -7.47 -22.21 -4.42
N ALA A 177 -7.61 -21.96 -3.10
CA ALA A 177 -6.58 -21.28 -2.33
C ALA A 177 -5.37 -22.17 -2.04
N ASP A 178 -5.49 -23.48 -2.24
CA ASP A 178 -4.40 -24.44 -2.06
C ASP A 178 -3.10 -23.96 -2.74
N SER A 179 -1.99 -24.06 -2.03
CA SER A 179 -0.66 -23.63 -2.48
C SER A 179 -0.53 -22.14 -2.85
N LEU A 180 -1.54 -21.31 -2.52
CA LEU A 180 -1.38 -19.86 -2.60
C LEU A 180 -0.39 -19.41 -1.53
N CYS A 181 0.64 -18.69 -1.94
CA CYS A 181 1.65 -18.16 -1.05
C CYS A 181 1.39 -16.70 -0.73
N ILE A 182 1.65 -16.31 0.52
CA ILE A 182 1.56 -14.94 1.02
C ILE A 182 2.92 -14.57 1.60
N ALA A 183 3.49 -13.44 1.19
CA ALA A 183 4.70 -12.94 1.80
C ALA A 183 4.51 -11.54 2.37
N LEU A 184 5.09 -11.35 3.55
CA LEU A 184 5.30 -10.05 4.17
C LEU A 184 6.74 -9.65 3.89
N THR A 185 6.93 -8.49 3.25
CA THR A 185 8.25 -8.01 2.86
C THR A 185 8.70 -6.92 3.81
N THR A 186 9.86 -7.07 4.39
CA THR A 186 10.42 -6.00 5.21
C THR A 186 10.96 -4.91 4.33
N MET A 187 10.30 -3.77 4.35
CA MET A 187 10.80 -2.59 3.69
C MET A 187 11.87 -1.89 4.51
N ASN A 188 12.71 -1.11 3.83
CA ASN A 188 13.60 -0.22 4.55
C ASN A 188 12.77 0.76 5.38
N ARG A 189 12.93 0.72 6.70
CA ARG A 189 12.18 1.57 7.62
C ARG A 189 12.53 3.05 7.47
N TYR A 190 13.71 3.35 6.95
CA TYR A 190 14.31 4.66 7.03
C TYR A 190 15.04 4.96 5.72
N GLY A 191 14.52 5.90 4.95
CA GLY A 191 15.10 6.35 3.69
C GLY A 191 15.77 7.71 3.81
N LEU A 192 15.79 8.43 2.70
CA LEU A 192 16.22 9.82 2.63
C LEU A 192 15.12 10.74 3.15
N ARG A 193 15.49 11.79 3.89
CA ARG A 193 14.61 12.90 4.22
C ARG A 193 14.44 13.83 3.00
N ASN A 194 13.41 14.67 3.03
CA ASN A 194 13.14 15.65 1.97
C ASN A 194 14.33 16.58 1.66
N ASN A 195 15.26 16.76 2.61
CA ASN A 195 16.48 17.55 2.44
C ASN A 195 17.67 16.73 1.87
N GLY A 196 17.43 15.50 1.40
CA GLY A 196 18.45 14.61 0.84
C GLY A 196 19.37 13.95 1.88
N LYS A 197 19.13 14.14 3.19
CA LYS A 197 19.89 13.47 4.24
C LYS A 197 19.28 12.15 4.63
N TRP A 198 20.12 11.16 4.93
CA TRP A 198 19.68 9.90 5.47
C TRP A 198 19.03 10.08 6.84
N HIS A 199 17.95 9.33 7.08
CA HIS A 199 17.41 9.21 8.42
C HIS A 199 18.47 8.54 9.34
N GLU A 200 18.57 8.97 10.59
CA GLU A 200 19.58 8.48 11.54
C GLU A 200 19.57 6.96 11.74
N TYR A 201 18.39 6.32 11.62
CA TYR A 201 18.24 4.88 11.75
C TYR A 201 18.40 4.11 10.41
N ALA A 202 18.65 4.77 9.30
CA ALA A 202 18.86 4.10 7.99
C ALA A 202 20.15 3.29 7.97
N GLN A 203 21.15 3.74 8.71
CA GLN A 203 22.47 3.09 8.81
C GLN A 203 23.16 2.86 7.45
N PRO A 204 23.33 3.90 6.62
CA PRO A 204 23.95 3.76 5.29
C PRO A 204 25.41 3.28 5.35
N GLN A 205 26.06 3.41 6.51
CA GLN A 205 27.38 2.85 6.79
C GLN A 205 27.35 1.32 6.94
N LYS A 206 26.18 0.73 7.26
CA LYS A 206 26.01 -0.70 7.51
C LYS A 206 25.49 -1.46 6.31
N PHE A 207 24.63 -0.83 5.49
CA PHE A 207 23.96 -1.47 4.36
C PHE A 207 24.26 -0.74 3.04
N TYR A 208 24.16 -1.48 1.93
CA TYR A 208 24.08 -0.91 0.61
C TYR A 208 22.64 -0.49 0.29
N PHE A 209 22.49 0.71 -0.28
CA PHE A 209 21.22 1.25 -0.72
C PHE A 209 21.29 1.69 -2.18
N THR A 210 20.15 1.57 -2.87
CA THR A 210 19.95 2.18 -4.18
C THR A 210 19.87 3.70 -4.07
N PRO A 211 19.99 4.44 -5.18
CA PRO A 211 19.78 5.89 -5.18
C PRO A 211 18.37 6.30 -4.69
N LYS A 212 17.37 5.41 -4.77
CA LYS A 212 16.01 5.65 -4.26
C LYS A 212 15.88 5.45 -2.75
N GLY A 213 16.91 4.93 -2.08
CA GLY A 213 16.90 4.70 -0.63
C GLY A 213 16.36 3.33 -0.21
N THR A 214 16.09 2.41 -1.12
CA THR A 214 15.79 1.00 -0.82
C THR A 214 17.07 0.19 -0.67
N TYR A 215 17.00 -0.99 -0.03
CA TYR A 215 18.15 -1.91 -0.01
C TYR A 215 18.58 -2.25 -1.44
N ASP A 216 19.89 -2.20 -1.69
CA ASP A 216 20.48 -2.63 -2.97
C ASP A 216 20.80 -4.12 -2.91
N TRP A 217 19.81 -4.94 -3.23
CA TRP A 217 19.92 -6.40 -3.20
C TRP A 217 20.96 -6.95 -4.17
N SER A 218 21.38 -6.18 -5.21
CA SER A 218 22.47 -6.58 -6.08
C SER A 218 23.79 -6.78 -5.33
N LYS A 219 23.90 -6.22 -4.12
CA LYS A 219 25.08 -6.29 -3.24
C LYS A 219 24.91 -7.31 -2.11
N ALA A 220 23.82 -8.07 -2.09
CA ALA A 220 23.67 -9.15 -1.11
C ALA A 220 24.71 -10.25 -1.38
N GLU A 221 25.28 -10.82 -0.31
CA GLU A 221 26.27 -11.88 -0.43
C GLU A 221 25.68 -13.10 -1.13
N GLY A 222 26.38 -13.63 -2.13
CA GLY A 222 25.95 -14.79 -2.89
C GLY A 222 24.80 -14.54 -3.86
N MET A 223 24.44 -13.30 -4.17
CA MET A 223 23.37 -12.95 -5.10
C MET A 223 23.61 -13.57 -6.48
N ALA A 224 22.70 -14.46 -6.90
CA ALA A 224 22.84 -15.22 -8.15
C ALA A 224 22.52 -14.39 -9.40
N ASP A 225 21.57 -13.44 -9.30
CA ASP A 225 21.19 -12.49 -10.39
C ASP A 225 21.33 -11.04 -9.90
N PRO A 226 22.57 -10.50 -9.83
CA PRO A 226 22.75 -9.13 -9.36
C PRO A 226 22.08 -8.07 -10.25
N GLU A 227 21.99 -8.30 -11.57
CA GLU A 227 21.40 -7.37 -12.51
C GLU A 227 19.87 -7.26 -12.35
N GLY A 228 19.22 -8.38 -12.01
CA GLY A 228 17.79 -8.45 -11.79
C GLY A 228 17.35 -8.25 -10.33
N ALA A 229 18.31 -8.22 -9.39
CA ALA A 229 18.02 -8.33 -7.96
C ALA A 229 17.04 -7.27 -7.42
N ASN A 230 17.05 -6.06 -7.96
CA ASN A 230 16.21 -4.96 -7.49
C ASN A 230 14.88 -4.79 -8.27
N ASP A 231 14.73 -5.45 -9.42
CA ASP A 231 13.61 -5.23 -10.33
C ASP A 231 12.80 -6.51 -10.64
N LYS A 232 13.48 -7.67 -10.67
CA LYS A 232 12.83 -8.96 -10.99
C LYS A 232 12.35 -9.74 -9.77
N TYR A 233 12.67 -9.25 -8.56
CA TYR A 233 12.38 -9.98 -7.33
C TYR A 233 11.88 -9.04 -6.24
N VAL A 234 11.11 -9.62 -5.31
CA VAL A 234 10.81 -9.05 -3.99
C VAL A 234 11.33 -9.99 -2.91
N TYR A 235 11.53 -9.48 -1.68
CA TYR A 235 12.22 -10.22 -0.62
C TYR A 235 11.32 -10.36 0.61
N GLY A 236 10.83 -11.60 0.85
CA GLY A 236 9.92 -11.92 1.94
C GLY A 236 10.64 -12.19 3.25
N ASN A 237 10.23 -11.50 4.32
CA ASN A 237 10.69 -11.78 5.69
C ASN A 237 9.87 -12.89 6.36
N ILE A 238 8.57 -12.92 6.07
CA ILE A 238 7.66 -14.01 6.45
C ILE A 238 7.02 -14.50 5.16
N VAL A 239 7.05 -15.81 4.91
CA VAL A 239 6.43 -16.42 3.74
C VAL A 239 5.64 -17.63 4.19
N LEU A 240 4.36 -17.61 3.90
CA LEU A 240 3.37 -18.60 4.28
C LEU A 240 2.72 -19.19 3.03
N MET A 241 2.20 -20.39 3.14
CA MET A 241 1.46 -21.03 2.07
C MET A 241 0.18 -21.66 2.62
N VAL A 242 -0.92 -21.49 1.90
CA VAL A 242 -2.16 -22.21 2.20
C VAL A 242 -1.92 -23.71 2.02
N PRO A 243 -2.26 -24.55 3.00
CA PRO A 243 -2.12 -25.99 2.88
C PRO A 243 -3.02 -26.56 1.78
N GLY A 244 -3.04 -27.87 1.63
CA GLY A 244 -3.96 -28.58 0.74
C GLY A 244 -3.28 -29.26 -0.44
N ASN A 245 -4.10 -29.88 -1.29
CA ASN A 245 -3.64 -30.75 -2.38
C ASN A 245 -4.09 -30.28 -3.77
N GLY A 246 -4.49 -29.01 -3.89
CA GLY A 246 -4.96 -28.37 -5.11
C GLY A 246 -6.48 -28.22 -5.24
N LYS A 247 -7.27 -28.85 -4.38
CA LYS A 247 -8.76 -28.80 -4.39
C LYS A 247 -9.40 -28.78 -3.00
N THR A 248 -8.61 -28.56 -1.97
CA THR A 248 -9.10 -28.61 -0.58
C THR A 248 -9.90 -27.36 -0.20
N TYR A 249 -9.44 -26.19 -0.68
CA TYR A 249 -9.99 -24.89 -0.29
C TYR A 249 -10.61 -24.14 -1.47
N PRO A 250 -11.83 -24.55 -1.92
CA PRO A 250 -12.53 -23.85 -2.99
C PRO A 250 -13.11 -22.53 -2.47
N ILE A 251 -12.73 -21.43 -3.08
CA ILE A 251 -13.25 -20.08 -2.82
C ILE A 251 -14.13 -19.68 -4.00
N LYS A 252 -15.44 -19.57 -3.78
CA LYS A 252 -16.40 -19.20 -4.83
C LYS A 252 -16.23 -17.73 -5.25
N PRO A 253 -16.72 -17.33 -6.43
CA PRO A 253 -16.76 -15.93 -6.85
C PRO A 253 -17.35 -15.03 -5.78
N GLY A 254 -16.65 -13.96 -5.43
CA GLY A 254 -17.14 -13.00 -4.45
C GLY A 254 -17.00 -13.44 -2.99
N GLN A 255 -16.34 -14.57 -2.71
CA GLN A 255 -16.00 -15.00 -1.38
C GLN A 255 -14.56 -14.64 -1.01
N SER A 256 -14.31 -14.57 0.29
CA SER A 256 -12.99 -14.31 0.86
C SER A 256 -12.67 -15.28 1.98
N PHE A 257 -11.40 -15.34 2.33
CA PHE A 257 -10.92 -16.03 3.52
C PHE A 257 -9.95 -15.13 4.30
N ILE A 258 -9.81 -15.40 5.58
CA ILE A 258 -9.02 -14.63 6.54
C ILE A 258 -7.84 -15.48 7.01
N ILE A 259 -6.67 -14.84 7.06
CA ILE A 259 -5.47 -15.35 7.71
C ILE A 259 -5.21 -14.47 8.92
N ALA A 260 -5.22 -15.05 10.11
CA ALA A 260 -4.92 -14.36 11.35
C ALA A 260 -3.58 -14.85 11.93
N PRO A 261 -2.77 -14.01 12.55
CA PRO A 261 -1.63 -14.45 13.37
C PRO A 261 -2.04 -15.44 14.43
N PHE A 262 -3.24 -15.22 15.03
CA PHE A 262 -3.92 -16.08 15.97
C PHE A 262 -5.41 -15.98 15.74
N ALA A 263 -6.07 -17.12 15.46
CA ALA A 263 -7.52 -17.17 15.21
C ALA A 263 -8.30 -17.22 16.53
N LEU A 264 -8.19 -16.18 17.37
CA LEU A 264 -8.79 -16.10 18.69
C LEU A 264 -9.93 -15.08 18.76
N ASN A 265 -10.76 -15.18 19.82
CA ASN A 265 -11.71 -14.14 20.16
C ASN A 265 -11.06 -13.11 21.09
N PHE A 266 -10.55 -12.03 20.52
CA PHE A 266 -9.87 -10.96 21.27
C PHE A 266 -10.84 -10.04 22.03
N LYS A 267 -12.15 -10.25 21.95
CA LYS A 267 -13.13 -9.55 22.77
C LYS A 267 -13.26 -10.15 24.18
N GLU A 268 -12.77 -11.36 24.36
CA GLU A 268 -12.77 -12.11 25.61
C GLU A 268 -11.34 -12.17 26.19
N PRO A 269 -11.16 -12.54 27.48
CA PRO A 269 -9.85 -12.78 28.03
C PRO A 269 -9.08 -13.86 27.25
N TYR A 270 -7.81 -13.60 26.95
CA TYR A 270 -6.94 -14.51 26.22
C TYR A 270 -5.50 -14.44 26.74
N THR A 271 -4.69 -15.43 26.37
CA THR A 271 -3.27 -15.48 26.69
C THR A 271 -2.45 -15.09 25.45
N THR A 272 -1.46 -14.22 25.62
CA THR A 272 -0.55 -13.82 24.54
C THR A 272 0.56 -14.86 24.33
N VAL A 273 1.29 -14.76 23.21
CA VAL A 273 2.47 -15.60 22.90
C VAL A 273 3.58 -15.56 23.96
N ASN A 274 3.57 -14.59 24.85
CA ASN A 274 4.52 -14.47 25.96
C ASN A 274 3.93 -15.01 27.28
N GLY A 275 2.78 -15.68 27.25
CA GLY A 275 2.11 -16.24 28.42
C GLY A 275 1.43 -15.20 29.32
N LYS A 276 1.25 -13.96 28.83
CA LYS A 276 0.57 -12.91 29.57
C LYS A 276 -0.94 -13.00 29.34
N GLU A 277 -1.73 -13.06 30.41
CA GLU A 277 -3.18 -12.89 30.31
C GLU A 277 -3.53 -11.44 29.99
N VAL A 278 -4.41 -11.25 29.00
CA VAL A 278 -4.99 -9.98 28.60
C VAL A 278 -6.51 -10.07 28.75
N LYS A 279 -7.08 -9.10 29.48
CA LYS A 279 -8.51 -8.90 29.57
C LYS A 279 -8.84 -7.56 28.93
N PRO A 280 -9.44 -7.52 27.73
CA PRO A 280 -9.73 -6.28 27.06
C PRO A 280 -10.71 -5.41 27.87
N GLU A 281 -10.32 -4.17 28.14
CA GLU A 281 -11.25 -3.18 28.74
C GLU A 281 -12.19 -2.59 27.68
N TRP A 282 -11.75 -2.58 26.41
CA TRP A 282 -12.50 -2.07 25.26
C TRP A 282 -12.79 -3.18 24.23
N PRO A 283 -13.68 -4.14 24.55
CA PRO A 283 -13.97 -5.28 23.67
C PRO A 283 -14.60 -4.87 22.33
N ASP A 284 -15.24 -3.70 22.25
CA ASP A 284 -15.81 -3.16 21.00
C ASP A 284 -14.77 -2.54 20.09
N SER A 285 -13.57 -2.27 20.62
CA SER A 285 -12.43 -1.74 19.87
C SER A 285 -11.38 -2.82 19.58
N THR A 286 -11.78 -4.06 19.55
CA THR A 286 -10.98 -5.23 19.13
C THR A 286 -11.85 -6.23 18.36
N LEU A 287 -11.28 -7.32 17.90
CA LEU A 287 -11.95 -8.23 16.98
C LEU A 287 -12.16 -9.63 17.58
N ASN A 288 -13.18 -10.31 17.09
CA ASN A 288 -13.30 -11.76 17.19
C ASN A 288 -12.82 -12.38 15.87
N LEU A 289 -11.68 -13.06 15.90
CA LEU A 289 -11.08 -13.77 14.75
C LEU A 289 -11.19 -15.29 14.89
N SER A 290 -11.93 -15.81 15.87
CA SER A 290 -12.07 -17.26 16.11
C SER A 290 -12.69 -18.03 14.93
N ASN A 291 -13.31 -17.34 13.98
CA ASN A 291 -13.87 -17.89 12.74
C ASN A 291 -12.98 -17.60 11.51
N ALA A 292 -11.72 -17.20 11.69
CA ALA A 292 -10.77 -17.11 10.58
C ALA A 292 -10.56 -18.51 9.98
N GLU A 293 -10.47 -18.58 8.65
CA GLU A 293 -10.25 -19.84 7.95
C GLU A 293 -8.84 -20.40 8.19
N PHE A 294 -7.86 -19.50 8.37
CA PHE A 294 -6.47 -19.89 8.62
C PHE A 294 -5.87 -19.10 9.79
N ASP A 295 -5.04 -19.79 10.56
CA ASP A 295 -4.13 -19.14 11.51
C ASP A 295 -2.67 -19.53 11.25
N VAL A 296 -1.75 -18.92 12.01
CA VAL A 296 -0.30 -19.05 11.78
C VAL A 296 0.39 -19.48 13.05
N VAL A 297 0.38 -20.76 13.32
CA VAL A 297 0.98 -21.35 14.53
C VAL A 297 2.47 -21.66 14.29
N TYR A 298 3.35 -20.88 14.89
CA TYR A 298 4.78 -21.17 14.87
C TYR A 298 5.13 -22.21 15.93
N PRO A 299 6.16 -23.03 15.69
CA PRO A 299 6.66 -23.96 16.70
C PRO A 299 6.95 -23.26 18.04
N GLY A 300 6.38 -23.78 19.11
CA GLY A 300 6.44 -23.22 20.46
C GLY A 300 5.27 -22.32 20.83
N ASN A 301 4.25 -22.20 19.99
CA ASN A 301 3.02 -21.44 20.24
C ASN A 301 1.74 -22.31 20.07
N GLU A 302 1.88 -23.61 20.19
CA GLU A 302 0.80 -24.59 19.92
C GLU A 302 -0.40 -24.44 20.88
N GLU A 303 -0.20 -23.80 22.02
CA GLU A 303 -1.27 -23.46 22.97
C GLU A 303 -2.22 -22.37 22.46
N LEU A 304 -1.81 -21.59 21.45
CA LEU A 304 -2.61 -20.54 20.82
C LEU A 304 -3.35 -21.03 19.56
N ASP A 305 -3.15 -22.28 19.20
CA ASP A 305 -3.73 -22.90 18.01
C ASP A 305 -5.25 -23.06 18.14
N ASN A 306 -6.00 -22.43 17.25
CA ASN A 306 -7.43 -22.63 17.13
C ASN A 306 -7.73 -23.88 16.29
N LYS A 307 -8.12 -24.96 16.91
CA LYS A 307 -8.41 -26.24 16.23
C LYS A 307 -9.54 -26.19 15.19
N ASN A 308 -10.26 -25.07 15.08
CA ASN A 308 -11.28 -24.84 14.06
C ASN A 308 -10.76 -24.04 12.85
N ALA A 309 -9.54 -23.51 12.92
CA ALA A 309 -8.84 -22.87 11.81
C ALA A 309 -7.76 -23.83 11.29
N ASP A 310 -7.55 -23.83 9.97
CA ASP A 310 -6.45 -24.60 9.39
C ASP A 310 -5.12 -23.82 9.50
N ASN A 311 -4.05 -24.53 9.85
CA ASN A 311 -2.73 -23.90 10.00
C ASN A 311 -2.08 -23.62 8.65
N MET A 312 -1.60 -22.40 8.45
CA MET A 312 -0.74 -22.06 7.31
C MET A 312 0.58 -22.83 7.35
N VAL A 313 1.06 -23.28 6.20
CA VAL A 313 2.41 -23.84 6.05
C VAL A 313 3.43 -22.71 6.12
N ILE A 314 4.36 -22.77 7.05
CA ILE A 314 5.44 -21.79 7.21
C ILE A 314 6.59 -22.14 6.28
N LEU A 315 6.76 -21.39 5.18
CA LEU A 315 7.89 -21.56 4.27
C LEU A 315 9.13 -20.81 4.77
N HIS A 316 8.93 -19.62 5.33
CA HIS A 316 9.98 -18.80 5.91
C HIS A 316 9.38 -17.87 7.00
N LYS A 317 10.08 -17.71 8.10
CA LYS A 317 9.61 -16.86 9.22
C LYS A 317 10.64 -15.81 9.65
N GLY A 318 11.79 -15.74 8.99
CA GLY A 318 12.92 -14.93 9.46
C GLY A 318 13.25 -15.23 10.92
N ASN A 319 13.55 -14.19 11.68
CA ASN A 319 13.81 -14.28 13.13
C ASN A 319 12.54 -14.00 13.97
N ASN A 320 11.35 -14.12 13.37
CA ASN A 320 10.11 -13.82 14.08
C ASN A 320 9.67 -14.99 14.98
N ARG A 321 9.12 -14.66 16.14
CA ARG A 321 8.58 -15.64 17.12
C ARG A 321 7.11 -16.00 16.80
N TYR A 322 6.42 -15.16 16.04
CA TYR A 322 5.06 -15.34 15.52
C TYR A 322 4.88 -14.44 14.28
N MET A 323 3.82 -14.66 13.51
CA MET A 323 3.46 -13.76 12.42
C MET A 323 3.09 -12.40 12.99
N ARG A 324 3.70 -11.35 12.51
CA ARG A 324 3.46 -9.99 12.95
C ARG A 324 3.41 -9.05 11.77
N LEU A 325 2.33 -8.29 11.66
CA LEU A 325 2.20 -7.22 10.69
C LEU A 325 2.85 -5.94 11.24
N SER A 326 3.45 -5.16 10.36
CA SER A 326 4.11 -3.92 10.77
C SER A 326 3.09 -2.83 11.11
N ARG A 327 2.75 -2.67 12.40
CA ARG A 327 1.76 -1.68 12.86
C ARG A 327 2.05 -0.25 12.41
N ASN A 328 3.31 0.04 12.11
CA ASN A 328 3.74 1.36 11.64
C ASN A 328 3.52 1.55 10.12
N GLY A 329 2.95 0.55 9.44
CA GLY A 329 2.72 0.63 8.00
C GLY A 329 4.02 0.83 7.21
N LYS A 330 4.97 -0.09 7.35
CA LYS A 330 6.27 -0.09 6.63
C LYS A 330 6.57 -1.50 6.13
N GLU A 331 5.63 -2.03 5.37
CA GLU A 331 5.65 -3.41 4.91
C GLU A 331 4.96 -3.53 3.57
N GLY A 332 5.40 -4.45 2.75
CA GLY A 332 4.71 -4.85 1.53
C GLY A 332 4.13 -6.25 1.70
N TYR A 333 3.04 -6.49 1.03
CA TYR A 333 2.32 -7.75 1.01
C TYR A 333 2.22 -8.23 -0.42
N VAL A 334 2.53 -9.50 -0.68
CA VAL A 334 2.38 -10.09 -2.00
C VAL A 334 1.66 -11.43 -1.92
N LEU A 335 0.76 -11.67 -2.86
CA LEU A 335 0.20 -12.97 -3.19
C LEU A 335 0.97 -13.53 -4.38
N PHE A 336 1.39 -14.80 -4.31
CA PHE A 336 2.11 -15.40 -5.41
C PHE A 336 1.88 -16.91 -5.49
N ARG A 337 2.19 -17.49 -6.65
CA ARG A 337 2.30 -18.92 -6.83
C ARG A 337 3.67 -19.28 -7.38
N HIS A 338 4.20 -20.37 -6.93
CA HIS A 338 5.47 -20.92 -7.43
C HIS A 338 5.42 -22.44 -7.41
N PRO A 339 5.94 -23.16 -8.44
CA PRO A 339 5.93 -24.63 -8.47
C PRO A 339 6.60 -25.27 -7.26
N ASN A 340 7.70 -24.68 -6.78
CA ASN A 340 8.49 -25.16 -5.65
C ASN A 340 8.83 -24.00 -4.70
N PRO A 341 7.88 -23.43 -3.94
CA PRO A 341 8.12 -22.24 -3.16
C PRO A 341 9.11 -22.44 -2.01
N SER A 342 9.22 -23.67 -1.47
CA SER A 342 10.18 -24.02 -0.42
C SER A 342 11.65 -24.05 -0.88
N GLN A 343 11.89 -24.01 -2.19
CA GLN A 343 13.24 -24.01 -2.79
C GLN A 343 13.70 -22.63 -3.22
N LEU A 344 12.90 -21.58 -2.98
CA LEU A 344 13.29 -20.22 -3.30
C LEU A 344 14.53 -19.80 -2.48
N PRO A 345 15.48 -19.08 -3.10
CA PRO A 345 16.72 -18.70 -2.43
C PRO A 345 16.49 -17.77 -1.25
N LEU A 346 17.37 -17.87 -0.27
CA LEU A 346 17.40 -17.00 0.91
C LEU A 346 18.64 -16.12 0.89
N TYR A 347 18.49 -14.83 1.12
CA TYR A 347 19.59 -13.87 1.17
C TYR A 347 19.58 -13.07 2.48
N LEU A 348 20.77 -12.77 2.98
CA LEU A 348 20.95 -11.74 4.01
C LEU A 348 20.73 -10.35 3.40
N ARG A 349 20.43 -9.36 4.23
CA ARG A 349 20.44 -7.97 3.79
C ARG A 349 21.78 -7.60 3.14
N PRO A 350 21.82 -6.61 2.24
CA PRO A 350 23.05 -6.21 1.58
C PRO A 350 23.98 -5.44 2.54
N TYR A 351 24.67 -6.15 3.41
CA TYR A 351 25.63 -5.59 4.36
C TYR A 351 26.90 -5.11 3.67
N ARG A 352 27.44 -3.98 4.11
CA ARG A 352 28.77 -3.48 3.67
C ARG A 352 29.92 -4.26 4.30
N ASP A 353 29.70 -4.80 5.48
CA ASP A 353 30.67 -5.61 6.22
C ASP A 353 29.90 -6.73 6.94
N MET A 354 30.16 -7.96 6.56
CA MET A 354 29.46 -9.14 7.07
C MET A 354 29.67 -9.40 8.56
N LYS A 355 30.67 -8.79 9.20
CA LYS A 355 30.81 -8.86 10.66
C LYS A 355 29.64 -8.24 11.43
N TYR A 356 28.83 -7.39 10.76
CA TYR A 356 27.64 -6.77 11.32
C TYR A 356 26.34 -7.49 10.94
N ALA A 357 26.43 -8.58 10.15
CA ALA A 357 25.26 -9.30 9.70
C ALA A 357 24.52 -9.93 10.88
N ASP A 358 23.22 -9.71 10.93
CA ASP A 358 22.32 -10.52 11.74
C ASP A 358 21.90 -11.76 10.92
N PRO A 359 21.44 -12.84 11.56
CA PRO A 359 21.08 -14.07 10.85
C PRO A 359 19.77 -13.99 10.08
N SER A 360 19.12 -12.83 10.04
CA SER A 360 17.84 -12.68 9.34
C SER A 360 18.02 -12.77 7.84
N GLN A 361 17.46 -13.80 7.27
CA GLN A 361 17.41 -14.02 5.83
C GLN A 361 16.05 -13.60 5.25
N PHE A 362 16.02 -13.40 3.94
CA PHE A 362 14.86 -13.00 3.19
C PHE A 362 14.70 -13.90 1.98
N MET A 363 13.50 -14.44 1.78
CA MET A 363 13.20 -15.28 0.65
C MET A 363 13.05 -14.43 -0.62
N GLN A 364 13.83 -14.76 -1.65
CA GLN A 364 13.75 -14.08 -2.95
C GLN A 364 12.59 -14.66 -3.76
N ILE A 365 11.60 -13.82 -4.07
CA ILE A 365 10.35 -14.19 -4.75
C ILE A 365 10.34 -13.54 -6.13
N PRO A 366 10.25 -14.34 -7.24
CA PRO A 366 10.18 -13.79 -8.58
C PRO A 366 8.92 -12.94 -8.80
N VAL A 367 9.07 -11.75 -9.35
CA VAL A 367 7.96 -10.85 -9.72
C VAL A 367 6.99 -11.53 -10.67
N ALA A 368 7.47 -12.34 -11.61
CA ALA A 368 6.64 -13.04 -12.60
C ALA A 368 5.60 -14.02 -11.99
N GLY A 369 5.79 -14.45 -10.74
CA GLY A 369 4.85 -15.33 -10.02
C GLY A 369 3.86 -14.58 -9.11
N ILE A 370 3.96 -13.26 -9.03
CA ILE A 370 3.12 -12.44 -8.15
C ILE A 370 1.77 -12.18 -8.80
N ILE A 371 0.72 -12.41 -8.03
CA ILE A 371 -0.69 -12.29 -8.42
C ILE A 371 -1.24 -10.93 -8.04
N ASP A 372 -0.97 -10.50 -6.80
CA ASP A 372 -1.37 -9.20 -6.27
C ASP A 372 -0.30 -8.69 -5.29
N ALA A 373 -0.15 -7.38 -5.24
CA ALA A 373 0.81 -6.74 -4.35
C ALA A 373 0.26 -5.44 -3.77
N VAL A 374 0.54 -5.22 -2.49
CA VAL A 374 0.14 -4.02 -1.76
C VAL A 374 1.33 -3.50 -0.98
N GLU A 375 1.76 -2.30 -1.30
CA GLU A 375 2.77 -1.60 -0.52
C GLU A 375 2.10 -0.67 0.49
N VAL A 376 2.47 -0.78 1.76
CA VAL A 376 1.96 0.08 2.82
C VAL A 376 3.09 0.98 3.31
N ILE A 377 2.91 2.28 3.12
CA ILE A 377 3.87 3.29 3.58
C ILE A 377 3.17 4.26 4.51
N ASN A 378 3.68 4.36 5.73
CA ASN A 378 3.29 5.40 6.66
C ASN A 378 4.23 6.59 6.48
N PRO A 379 3.78 7.69 5.92
CA PRO A 379 4.57 8.92 5.89
C PRO A 379 4.56 9.55 7.27
N ASN A 380 5.75 9.84 7.74
CA ASN A 380 5.97 10.41 9.05
C ASN A 380 5.78 11.93 9.01
N ALA A 381 5.20 12.50 10.09
CA ALA A 381 5.01 13.95 10.25
C ALA A 381 6.32 14.77 10.23
N ASP A 382 7.48 14.10 10.38
CA ASP A 382 8.80 14.73 10.39
C ASP A 382 9.40 14.94 8.98
N GLY A 383 8.60 14.96 7.93
CA GLY A 383 9.06 15.13 6.54
C GLY A 383 9.87 13.93 6.03
N TYR A 384 9.60 12.76 6.57
CA TYR A 384 10.24 11.52 6.19
C TYR A 384 9.22 10.58 5.52
N VAL A 385 9.51 10.15 4.31
CA VAL A 385 8.73 9.14 3.59
C VAL A 385 9.61 7.92 3.36
N SER A 386 9.14 6.75 3.76
CA SER A 386 9.83 5.50 3.40
C SER A 386 9.87 5.36 1.88
N PRO A 387 11.02 5.01 1.31
CA PRO A 387 11.12 4.84 -0.13
C PRO A 387 10.24 3.68 -0.57
N LYS A 388 9.63 3.83 -1.74
CA LYS A 388 8.85 2.77 -2.38
C LYS A 388 9.79 1.64 -2.84
N ALA A 389 9.50 0.41 -2.41
CA ALA A 389 10.36 -0.76 -2.66
C ALA A 389 9.85 -1.63 -3.82
N PHE A 390 8.54 -1.75 -4.00
CA PHE A 390 8.02 -2.59 -5.08
C PHE A 390 8.24 -1.96 -6.45
N PRO A 391 8.56 -2.79 -7.47
CA PRO A 391 8.51 -2.37 -8.86
C PRO A 391 7.13 -1.79 -9.22
N LYS A 392 7.11 -0.74 -10.07
CA LYS A 392 5.87 -0.04 -10.44
C LYS A 392 4.82 -0.94 -11.07
N GLN A 393 5.23 -1.99 -11.78
CA GLN A 393 4.31 -2.95 -12.39
C GLN A 393 3.55 -3.80 -11.37
N LEU A 394 4.06 -3.95 -10.15
CA LEU A 394 3.37 -4.64 -9.06
C LEU A 394 2.44 -3.71 -8.29
N ASP A 395 2.95 -2.53 -7.95
CA ASP A 395 2.19 -1.51 -7.27
C ASP A 395 2.76 -0.13 -7.61
N ALA A 396 2.01 0.65 -8.35
CA ALA A 396 2.48 1.95 -8.83
C ALA A 396 2.63 2.99 -7.70
N SER A 397 1.89 2.84 -6.60
CA SER A 397 1.92 3.75 -5.45
C SER A 397 1.95 2.97 -4.13
N TYR A 398 1.25 3.43 -3.10
CA TYR A 398 1.14 2.76 -1.80
C TYR A 398 -0.17 3.11 -1.10
N ALA A 399 -0.62 2.21 -0.24
CA ALA A 399 -1.75 2.44 0.65
C ALA A 399 -1.28 2.96 2.02
N TYR A 400 -2.20 3.53 2.77
CA TYR A 400 -1.97 4.04 4.11
C TYR A 400 -3.23 4.00 4.96
N SER A 401 -3.08 3.62 6.22
CA SER A 401 -4.06 3.92 7.27
C SER A 401 -3.35 4.52 8.48
N LYS A 402 -4.11 5.19 9.35
CA LYS A 402 -3.56 5.68 10.62
C LYS A 402 -2.87 4.52 11.35
N PRO A 403 -1.57 4.65 11.70
CA PRO A 403 -0.79 3.57 12.28
C PRO A 403 -0.96 3.48 13.81
N ASP A 404 -0.16 2.60 14.42
CA ASP A 404 0.09 2.51 15.85
C ASP A 404 -1.18 2.45 16.70
N TYR A 405 -1.76 1.26 16.78
CA TYR A 405 -2.89 0.94 17.66
C TYR A 405 -4.15 1.79 17.42
N SER A 406 -4.35 2.21 16.18
CA SER A 406 -5.42 3.14 15.82
C SER A 406 -6.78 2.48 15.57
N PHE A 407 -6.85 1.16 15.57
CA PHE A 407 -8.02 0.40 15.16
C PHE A 407 -8.50 0.85 13.76
N ARG A 408 -7.54 0.89 12.81
CA ARG A 408 -7.78 1.21 11.40
C ARG A 408 -7.08 0.20 10.50
N CYS A 409 -7.74 -0.12 9.40
CA CYS A 409 -7.21 -0.99 8.34
C CYS A 409 -7.24 -0.26 7.00
N ILE A 410 -6.58 -0.85 6.01
CA ILE A 410 -6.85 -0.54 4.61
C ILE A 410 -7.76 -1.63 4.04
N SER A 411 -8.75 -1.23 3.24
CA SER A 411 -9.65 -2.15 2.55
C SER A 411 -9.84 -1.72 1.11
N ARG A 412 -9.83 -2.71 0.20
CA ARG A 412 -9.92 -2.48 -1.24
C ARG A 412 -11.31 -1.99 -1.61
N LYS A 413 -11.39 -0.97 -2.44
CA LYS A 413 -12.64 -0.36 -2.91
C LYS A 413 -13.43 -1.35 -3.76
N VAL A 414 -14.76 -1.22 -3.74
CA VAL A 414 -15.63 -1.88 -4.71
C VAL A 414 -15.67 -1.03 -5.97
N SER A 415 -15.23 -1.61 -7.09
CA SER A 415 -15.29 -0.97 -8.41
C SER A 415 -16.71 -0.99 -8.96
N ARG A 416 -17.36 -2.16 -8.93
CA ARG A 416 -18.73 -2.35 -9.44
C ARG A 416 -19.39 -3.57 -8.79
N VAL A 417 -20.68 -3.68 -8.99
CA VAL A 417 -21.47 -4.89 -8.64
C VAL A 417 -21.99 -5.51 -9.93
N ASN A 418 -21.72 -6.79 -10.13
CA ASN A 418 -22.22 -7.57 -11.25
C ASN A 418 -22.97 -8.79 -10.72
N GLU A 419 -24.27 -8.90 -11.04
CA GLU A 419 -25.15 -10.01 -10.62
C GLU A 419 -25.08 -10.28 -9.10
N GLY A 420 -25.04 -9.22 -8.28
CA GLY A 420 -24.95 -9.30 -6.84
C GLY A 420 -23.52 -9.54 -6.30
N ARG A 421 -22.54 -9.85 -7.14
CA ARG A 421 -21.14 -9.99 -6.79
C ARG A 421 -20.42 -8.65 -6.83
N ARG A 422 -19.74 -8.29 -5.77
CA ARG A 422 -18.85 -7.13 -5.76
C ARG A 422 -17.54 -7.46 -6.45
N ILE A 423 -17.13 -6.60 -7.37
CA ILE A 423 -15.83 -6.66 -8.04
C ILE A 423 -14.97 -5.58 -7.39
N LEU A 424 -13.86 -5.99 -6.80
CA LEU A 424 -12.92 -5.08 -6.15
C LEU A 424 -12.05 -4.40 -7.20
N GLN A 425 -11.74 -3.15 -6.93
CA GLN A 425 -10.86 -2.35 -7.79
C GLN A 425 -9.43 -2.87 -7.67
N ASP A 426 -8.82 -3.14 -8.82
CA ASP A 426 -7.43 -3.58 -8.90
C ASP A 426 -6.75 -2.89 -10.08
N LEU A 427 -6.00 -1.85 -9.77
CA LEU A 427 -5.29 -1.01 -10.73
C LEU A 427 -3.77 -1.21 -10.64
N ASN A 428 -3.29 -2.18 -9.86
CA ASN A 428 -1.89 -2.26 -9.45
C ASN A 428 -1.40 -0.91 -8.87
N ASN A 429 -2.27 -0.26 -8.09
CA ASN A 429 -2.01 1.05 -7.50
C ASN A 429 -2.72 1.19 -6.16
N SER A 430 -2.01 0.83 -5.10
CA SER A 430 -2.59 0.78 -3.75
C SER A 430 -3.19 2.10 -3.26
N ALA A 431 -2.69 3.25 -3.72
CA ALA A 431 -3.27 4.55 -3.39
C ALA A 431 -4.68 4.74 -3.95
N LEU A 432 -4.94 4.20 -5.14
CA LEU A 432 -6.25 4.25 -5.79
C LEU A 432 -7.16 3.13 -5.32
N ASP A 433 -6.59 1.95 -5.08
CA ASP A 433 -7.35 0.73 -4.82
C ASP A 433 -7.89 0.64 -3.40
N PHE A 434 -7.22 1.24 -2.43
CA PHE A 434 -7.58 1.10 -1.03
C PHE A 434 -8.13 2.39 -0.41
N VAL A 435 -8.91 2.20 0.67
CA VAL A 435 -9.34 3.26 1.59
C VAL A 435 -9.11 2.80 3.03
N GLN A 436 -8.95 3.78 3.93
CA GLN A 436 -8.93 3.51 5.36
C GLN A 436 -10.34 3.27 5.88
N MET A 437 -10.51 2.25 6.74
CA MET A 437 -11.75 2.03 7.47
C MET A 437 -11.51 1.42 8.86
N ILE A 438 -12.58 1.29 9.65
CA ILE A 438 -12.56 0.47 10.87
C ILE A 438 -12.51 -1.02 10.44
N PRO A 439 -11.63 -1.85 11.01
CA PRO A 439 -11.54 -3.25 10.64
C PRO A 439 -12.85 -3.98 11.00
N ASN A 440 -13.39 -4.69 10.02
CA ASN A 440 -14.56 -5.53 10.18
C ASN A 440 -14.41 -6.73 9.23
N PRO A 441 -14.06 -7.91 9.75
CA PRO A 441 -13.87 -9.11 8.95
C PRO A 441 -15.06 -9.40 8.04
N LYS A 442 -14.80 -9.74 6.79
CA LYS A 442 -15.77 -10.01 5.70
C LYS A 442 -16.58 -8.78 5.22
N ALA A 443 -16.53 -7.63 5.89
CA ALA A 443 -17.18 -6.43 5.39
C ALA A 443 -16.45 -5.87 4.14
N PHE A 444 -17.16 -5.04 3.39
CA PHE A 444 -16.60 -4.32 2.26
C PHE A 444 -16.38 -2.85 2.63
N ALA A 445 -15.42 -2.22 1.97
CA ALA A 445 -15.25 -0.78 2.06
C ALA A 445 -16.58 -0.07 1.71
N PRO A 446 -16.91 1.04 2.40
CA PRO A 446 -18.08 1.83 2.07
C PRO A 446 -18.06 2.20 0.57
N SER A 447 -19.20 2.04 -0.10
CA SER A 447 -19.39 2.64 -1.43
C SER A 447 -19.39 4.16 -1.27
N LYS A 448 -18.71 4.85 -2.17
CA LYS A 448 -18.75 6.32 -2.22
C LYS A 448 -20.16 6.83 -2.43
#